data_f5cc0fec40b95426a7c0b9a40825c35a
#
_entry.id   f5cc0fec40b95426a7c0b9a40825c35a
#
_cell.length_a   1.000
_cell.length_b   1.000
_cell.length_c   1.000
_cell.angle_alpha   90.00
_cell.angle_beta   90.00
_cell.angle_gamma   90.00
#
_symmetry.space_group_name_H-M   'P 1'
#
loop_
_entity.id
_entity.type
_entity.pdbx_description
1 polymer ?
#
loop_
_entity_poly.entity_id
_entity_poly.type
_entity_poly.pdbx_seq_one_letter_code
_entity_poly.pdbx_strand_id
1 'polypeptide(L)'
;MSLNLDKITPELIEKTIREKNIKFIRYLYIDLDNVIRGRVSTAKNIDTDLRGGLTLAMIMQSGFSITDLAVSGTIYGPRGEVTLIPDISTFKVLPYVDATAAMIVEQYVGDKPHEVDPRPKLRGYLKNLGYEFKIGIEPEFYILKKSPRGVIEPYERHLCFSTEGMNA
;
A
#
# COMPACT_ATOMS: atom_id res chain seq x y z
N MET A 1 -4.34 4.43 -27.61
CA MET A 1 -3.71 3.11 -27.41
C MET A 1 -4.03 2.71 -25.99
N SER A 2 -5.10 1.91 -25.77
CA SER A 2 -5.46 1.43 -24.43
C SER A 2 -4.38 0.45 -24.00
N LEU A 3 -3.67 0.76 -22.92
CA LEU A 3 -2.85 -0.22 -22.22
C LEU A 3 -3.78 -1.35 -21.82
N ASN A 4 -3.67 -2.46 -22.50
CA ASN A 4 -4.28 -3.72 -22.10
C ASN A 4 -3.58 -4.12 -20.81
N LEU A 5 -4.09 -3.62 -19.67
CA LEU A 5 -3.69 -4.11 -18.36
C LEU A 5 -4.27 -5.50 -18.27
N ASP A 6 -3.46 -6.51 -18.58
CA ASP A 6 -3.85 -7.91 -18.37
C ASP A 6 -4.43 -8.01 -16.96
N LYS A 7 -5.67 -8.50 -16.90
CA LYS A 7 -6.39 -8.60 -15.63
C LYS A 7 -5.56 -9.49 -14.70
N ILE A 8 -5.11 -8.92 -13.59
CA ILE A 8 -4.33 -9.67 -12.59
C ILE A 8 -5.23 -10.77 -12.03
N THR A 9 -4.78 -12.02 -12.11
CA THR A 9 -5.47 -13.19 -11.59
C THR A 9 -4.61 -13.88 -10.53
N PRO A 10 -5.20 -14.71 -9.65
CA PRO A 10 -4.43 -15.50 -8.69
C PRO A 10 -3.34 -16.34 -9.35
N GLU A 11 -3.63 -16.97 -10.50
CA GLU A 11 -2.70 -17.80 -11.25
C GLU A 11 -1.51 -16.98 -11.79
N LEU A 12 -1.76 -15.75 -12.25
CA LEU A 12 -0.70 -14.83 -12.69
C LEU A 12 0.17 -14.39 -11.52
N ILE A 13 -0.43 -14.17 -10.33
CA ILE A 13 0.31 -13.84 -9.10
C ILE A 13 1.24 -15.00 -8.73
N GLU A 14 0.71 -16.23 -8.67
CA GLU A 14 1.52 -17.41 -8.36
C GLU A 14 2.64 -17.65 -9.36
N LYS A 15 2.35 -17.49 -10.66
CA LYS A 15 3.36 -17.56 -11.72
C LYS A 15 4.47 -16.54 -11.48
N THR A 16 4.09 -15.28 -11.22
CA THR A 16 5.04 -14.20 -10.97
C THR A 16 5.90 -14.46 -9.73
N ILE A 17 5.30 -15.00 -8.67
CA ILE A 17 6.02 -15.39 -7.44
C ILE A 17 7.11 -16.40 -7.76
N ARG A 18 6.81 -17.42 -8.56
CA ARG A 18 7.78 -18.45 -8.96
C ARG A 18 8.89 -17.87 -9.86
N GLU A 19 8.51 -17.16 -10.93
CA GLU A 19 9.45 -16.65 -11.93
C GLU A 19 10.42 -15.61 -11.38
N LYS A 20 9.93 -14.76 -10.46
CA LYS A 20 10.71 -13.68 -9.84
C LYS A 20 11.28 -14.04 -8.47
N ASN A 21 11.13 -15.32 -8.05
CA ASN A 21 11.59 -15.80 -6.75
C ASN A 21 11.14 -14.91 -5.58
N ILE A 22 9.88 -14.48 -5.60
CA ILE A 22 9.31 -13.66 -4.52
C ILE A 22 9.21 -14.51 -3.26
N LYS A 23 9.69 -13.97 -2.15
CA LYS A 23 9.69 -14.61 -0.83
C LYS A 23 8.69 -14.00 0.14
N PHE A 24 8.44 -12.71 0.00
CA PHE A 24 7.59 -11.93 0.91
C PHE A 24 6.55 -11.12 0.14
N ILE A 25 5.38 -10.97 0.77
CA ILE A 25 4.31 -10.11 0.27
C ILE A 25 3.91 -9.14 1.37
N ARG A 26 3.93 -7.85 1.05
CA ARG A 26 3.44 -6.77 1.91
C ARG A 26 1.97 -6.49 1.61
N TYR A 27 1.14 -6.55 2.62
CA TYR A 27 -0.27 -6.23 2.58
C TYR A 27 -0.47 -4.87 3.21
N LEU A 28 -0.76 -3.85 2.39
CA LEU A 28 -0.69 -2.44 2.77
C LEU A 28 -2.09 -1.84 2.97
N TYR A 29 -2.27 -1.07 4.03
CA TYR A 29 -3.45 -0.25 4.29
C TYR A 29 -3.03 1.13 4.80
N ILE A 30 -3.96 2.08 4.79
CA ILE A 30 -3.76 3.40 5.36
C ILE A 30 -4.53 3.45 6.68
N ASP A 31 -3.86 3.87 7.75
CA ASP A 31 -4.48 4.06 9.04
C ASP A 31 -5.18 5.43 9.17
N LEU A 32 -5.79 5.69 10.32
CA LEU A 32 -6.49 6.95 10.57
C LEU A 32 -5.57 8.18 10.64
N ASP A 33 -4.27 7.97 10.83
CA ASP A 33 -3.25 9.02 10.84
C ASP A 33 -2.68 9.29 9.44
N ASN A 34 -3.27 8.68 8.40
CA ASN A 34 -2.80 8.74 7.02
C ASN A 34 -1.40 8.14 6.82
N VAL A 35 -1.03 7.19 7.67
CA VAL A 35 0.24 6.45 7.58
C VAL A 35 0.01 5.14 6.84
N ILE A 36 0.90 4.82 5.90
CA ILE A 36 0.90 3.53 5.23
C ILE A 36 1.42 2.48 6.20
N ARG A 37 0.54 1.57 6.59
CA ARG A 37 0.84 0.42 7.45
C ARG A 37 0.72 -0.88 6.66
N GLY A 38 1.21 -1.98 7.23
CA GLY A 38 1.07 -3.26 6.55
C GLY A 38 1.45 -4.45 7.41
N ARG A 39 1.04 -5.60 6.91
CA ARG A 39 1.52 -6.90 7.37
C ARG A 39 2.36 -7.54 6.29
N VAL A 40 3.33 -8.35 6.70
CA VAL A 40 4.13 -9.15 5.78
C VAL A 40 3.79 -10.62 6.00
N SER A 41 3.57 -11.32 4.91
CA SER A 41 3.44 -12.78 4.89
C SER A 41 4.48 -13.39 3.95
N THR A 42 4.80 -14.64 4.15
CA THR A 42 5.65 -15.38 3.19
C THR A 42 4.85 -15.69 1.93
N ALA A 43 5.48 -15.63 0.77
CA ALA A 43 4.81 -15.93 -0.50
C ALA A 43 4.25 -17.36 -0.58
N LYS A 44 4.71 -18.27 0.30
CA LYS A 44 4.16 -19.63 0.42
C LYS A 44 2.70 -19.65 0.87
N ASN A 45 2.27 -18.62 1.58
CA ASN A 45 0.91 -18.51 2.12
C ASN A 45 -0.05 -17.80 1.17
N ILE A 46 0.39 -17.42 -0.06
CA ILE A 46 -0.40 -16.56 -0.95
C ILE A 46 -1.83 -17.05 -1.14
N ASP A 47 -2.03 -18.33 -1.35
CA ASP A 47 -3.33 -18.94 -1.56
C ASP A 47 -4.25 -18.80 -0.34
N THR A 48 -3.71 -19.03 0.85
CA THR A 48 -4.44 -18.82 2.12
C THR A 48 -4.76 -17.35 2.35
N ASP A 49 -3.78 -16.46 2.10
CA ASP A 49 -3.92 -15.03 2.29
C ASP A 49 -4.97 -14.43 1.33
N LEU A 50 -5.02 -14.92 0.08
CA LEU A 50 -6.00 -14.46 -0.91
C LEU A 50 -7.43 -14.95 -0.60
N ARG A 51 -7.58 -16.16 -0.02
CA ARG A 51 -8.90 -16.71 0.29
C ARG A 51 -9.48 -16.19 1.60
N GLY A 52 -8.67 -16.10 2.63
CA GLY A 52 -9.13 -15.79 4.00
C GLY A 52 -8.75 -14.40 4.50
N GLY A 53 -7.88 -13.71 3.80
CA GLY A 53 -7.30 -12.47 4.29
C GLY A 53 -6.29 -12.71 5.42
N LEU A 54 -5.84 -11.61 6.03
CA LEU A 54 -4.92 -11.61 7.16
C LEU A 54 -5.58 -10.94 8.36
N THR A 55 -5.37 -11.48 9.54
CA THR A 55 -5.92 -10.91 10.77
C THR A 55 -5.08 -9.74 11.27
N LEU A 56 -5.75 -8.68 11.72
CA LEU A 56 -5.18 -7.52 12.39
C LEU A 56 -5.95 -7.28 13.70
N ALA A 57 -5.24 -7.05 14.81
CA ALA A 57 -5.90 -6.72 16.06
C ALA A 57 -6.64 -5.39 15.97
N MET A 58 -7.84 -5.30 16.53
CA MET A 58 -8.70 -4.11 16.47
C MET A 58 -8.00 -2.85 17.01
N ILE A 59 -7.13 -2.98 17.99
CA ILE A 59 -6.39 -1.85 18.57
C ILE A 59 -5.52 -1.12 17.55
N MET A 60 -5.14 -1.80 16.46
CA MET A 60 -4.37 -1.18 15.38
C MET A 60 -5.15 -0.09 14.63
N GLN A 61 -6.45 0.02 14.90
CA GLN A 61 -7.32 1.08 14.37
C GLN A 61 -7.37 2.34 15.27
N SER A 62 -6.71 2.29 16.42
CA SER A 62 -6.81 3.37 17.42
C SER A 62 -6.04 4.64 17.05
N GLY A 63 -5.22 4.60 16.00
CA GLY A 63 -4.18 5.59 15.78
C GLY A 63 -3.05 5.44 16.83
N PHE A 64 -1.86 5.83 16.46
CA PHE A 64 -0.71 5.76 17.37
C PHE A 64 0.01 7.10 17.41
N SER A 65 0.37 7.54 18.62
CA SER A 65 1.25 8.68 18.79
C SER A 65 2.65 8.40 18.23
N ILE A 66 3.48 9.41 18.12
CA ILE A 66 4.90 9.27 17.74
C ILE A 66 5.70 8.37 18.70
N THR A 67 5.16 8.10 19.89
CA THR A 67 5.73 7.19 20.88
C THR A 67 5.16 5.78 20.82
N ASP A 68 4.40 5.46 19.75
CA ASP A 68 3.76 4.17 19.50
C ASP A 68 2.76 3.75 20.60
N LEU A 69 2.14 4.75 21.24
CA LEU A 69 1.06 4.55 22.20
C LEU A 69 -0.29 4.83 21.54
N ALA A 70 -1.28 3.98 21.84
CA ALA A 70 -2.65 4.19 21.38
C ALA A 70 -3.17 5.57 21.83
N VAL A 71 -3.88 6.26 20.93
CA VAL A 71 -4.45 7.58 21.22
C VAL A 71 -5.45 7.48 22.37
N SER A 72 -5.35 8.39 23.33
CA SER A 72 -6.26 8.45 24.47
C SER A 72 -7.71 8.71 24.01
N GLY A 73 -8.64 7.96 24.59
CA GLY A 73 -10.06 8.07 24.22
C GLY A 73 -10.46 7.28 22.98
N THR A 74 -9.55 6.49 22.40
CA THR A 74 -9.93 5.58 21.31
C THR A 74 -11.02 4.61 21.72
N ILE A 75 -11.95 4.33 20.80
CA ILE A 75 -12.98 3.30 20.96
C ILE A 75 -12.45 1.91 20.60
N TYR A 76 -11.27 1.82 19.97
CA TYR A 76 -10.66 0.57 19.52
C TYR A 76 -9.73 0.03 20.60
N GLY A 77 -10.15 -1.06 21.23
CA GLY A 77 -9.42 -1.72 22.30
C GLY A 77 -8.66 -2.97 21.82
N PRO A 78 -8.09 -3.71 22.78
CA PRO A 78 -7.31 -4.91 22.48
C PRO A 78 -8.18 -6.12 22.08
N ARG A 79 -9.49 -6.00 22.17
CA ARG A 79 -10.44 -7.07 21.81
C ARG A 79 -11.00 -6.85 20.42
N GLY A 80 -11.16 -7.97 19.70
CA GLY A 80 -11.67 -7.97 18.33
C GLY A 80 -10.57 -7.95 17.28
N GLU A 81 -10.99 -8.24 16.06
CA GLU A 81 -10.11 -8.42 14.92
C GLU A 81 -10.68 -7.72 13.68
N VAL A 82 -9.77 -7.27 12.86
CA VAL A 82 -10.03 -6.77 11.51
C VAL A 82 -9.41 -7.77 10.53
N THR A 83 -10.14 -8.15 9.50
CA THR A 83 -9.63 -8.97 8.41
C THR A 83 -9.17 -8.06 7.27
N LEU A 84 -7.94 -8.22 6.86
CA LEU A 84 -7.33 -7.52 5.73
C LEU A 84 -7.52 -8.37 4.47
N ILE A 85 -8.42 -7.97 3.59
CA ILE A 85 -8.72 -8.68 2.33
C ILE A 85 -7.90 -8.09 1.20
N PRO A 86 -7.03 -8.88 0.54
CA PRO A 86 -6.17 -8.39 -0.53
C PRO A 86 -6.96 -7.98 -1.78
N ASP A 87 -6.66 -6.80 -2.32
CA ASP A 87 -7.09 -6.39 -3.65
C ASP A 87 -6.05 -6.85 -4.67
N ILE A 88 -6.30 -7.97 -5.32
CA ILE A 88 -5.38 -8.61 -6.28
C ILE A 88 -5.03 -7.69 -7.45
N SER A 89 -5.92 -6.77 -7.82
CA SER A 89 -5.68 -5.84 -8.93
C SER A 89 -4.50 -4.89 -8.64
N THR A 90 -4.13 -4.76 -7.37
CA THR A 90 -3.04 -3.89 -6.90
C THR A 90 -1.70 -4.62 -6.76
N PHE A 91 -1.62 -5.90 -7.08
CA PHE A 91 -0.39 -6.69 -6.97
C PHE A 91 0.76 -6.06 -7.76
N LYS A 92 1.89 -5.80 -7.11
CA LYS A 92 3.10 -5.25 -7.72
C LYS A 92 4.34 -5.89 -7.11
N VAL A 93 5.28 -6.27 -7.96
CA VAL A 93 6.65 -6.59 -7.52
C VAL A 93 7.36 -5.28 -7.22
N LEU A 94 7.98 -5.19 -6.04
CA LEU A 94 8.65 -3.96 -5.60
C LEU A 94 10.07 -3.89 -6.18
N PRO A 95 10.39 -2.89 -7.01
CA PRO A 95 11.71 -2.81 -7.66
C PRO A 95 12.84 -2.41 -6.71
N TYR A 96 12.51 -1.87 -5.54
CA TYR A 96 13.44 -1.33 -4.55
C TYR A 96 13.63 -2.22 -3.32
N VAL A 97 13.01 -3.42 -3.30
CA VAL A 97 13.17 -4.41 -2.22
C VAL A 97 13.28 -5.79 -2.84
N ASP A 98 14.35 -6.49 -2.53
CA ASP A 98 14.61 -7.83 -3.07
C ASP A 98 13.51 -8.82 -2.71
N ALA A 99 13.19 -9.68 -3.68
CA ALA A 99 12.28 -10.80 -3.54
C ALA A 99 10.94 -10.46 -2.86
N THR A 100 10.44 -9.24 -3.05
CA THR A 100 9.24 -8.74 -2.37
C THR A 100 8.22 -8.20 -3.37
N ALA A 101 6.95 -8.53 -3.12
CA ALA A 101 5.79 -7.92 -3.77
C ALA A 101 4.90 -7.23 -2.74
N ALA A 102 3.95 -6.43 -3.22
CA ALA A 102 2.95 -5.80 -2.36
C ALA A 102 1.56 -5.86 -2.98
N MET A 103 0.54 -5.82 -2.13
CA MET A 103 -0.87 -5.59 -2.47
C MET A 103 -1.47 -4.61 -1.48
N ILE A 104 -2.43 -3.82 -1.94
CA ILE A 104 -3.29 -3.03 -1.05
C ILE A 104 -4.40 -3.95 -0.55
N VAL A 105 -4.82 -3.75 0.69
CA VAL A 105 -5.92 -4.51 1.30
C VAL A 105 -7.09 -3.61 1.64
N GLU A 106 -8.26 -4.21 1.77
CA GLU A 106 -9.45 -3.62 2.38
C GLU A 106 -9.69 -4.24 3.74
N GLN A 107 -10.22 -3.45 4.65
CA GLN A 107 -10.44 -3.84 6.03
C GLN A 107 -11.89 -4.25 6.25
N TYR A 108 -12.10 -5.40 6.90
CA TYR A 108 -13.42 -5.96 7.19
C TYR A 108 -13.55 -6.31 8.68
N VAL A 109 -14.75 -6.11 9.22
CA VAL A 109 -15.15 -6.62 10.52
C VAL A 109 -16.33 -7.57 10.28
N GLY A 110 -16.10 -8.85 10.49
CA GLY A 110 -17.01 -9.89 10.00
C GLY A 110 -17.14 -9.79 8.46
N ASP A 111 -18.38 -9.77 7.98
CA ASP A 111 -18.68 -9.72 6.52
C ASP A 111 -18.83 -8.30 5.97
N LYS A 112 -18.57 -7.27 6.78
CA LYS A 112 -18.79 -5.88 6.39
C LYS A 112 -17.47 -5.12 6.28
N PRO A 113 -17.33 -4.23 5.26
CA PRO A 113 -16.23 -3.30 5.21
C PRO A 113 -16.14 -2.50 6.50
N HIS A 114 -14.94 -2.37 7.03
CA HIS A 114 -14.74 -1.57 8.25
C HIS A 114 -15.08 -0.10 7.98
N GLU A 115 -15.79 0.52 8.91
CA GLU A 115 -16.26 1.90 8.79
C GLU A 115 -15.16 2.96 8.61
N VAL A 116 -13.94 2.65 9.07
CA VAL A 116 -12.79 3.57 8.95
C VAL A 116 -11.99 3.36 7.65
N ASP A 117 -12.27 2.30 6.89
CA ASP A 117 -11.55 2.08 5.64
C ASP A 117 -12.09 3.00 4.52
N PRO A 118 -11.26 3.91 3.98
CA PRO A 118 -11.69 4.82 2.92
C PRO A 118 -11.94 4.12 1.58
N ARG A 119 -11.30 2.99 1.29
CA ARG A 119 -11.36 2.34 -0.03
C ARG A 119 -12.75 1.81 -0.38
N PRO A 120 -13.41 1.00 0.47
CA PRO A 120 -14.77 0.52 0.20
C PRO A 120 -15.78 1.67 0.13
N LYS A 121 -15.61 2.71 0.94
CA LYS A 121 -16.46 3.92 0.89
C LYS A 121 -16.34 4.62 -0.46
N LEU A 122 -15.11 4.90 -0.89
CA LEU A 122 -14.84 5.54 -2.18
C LEU A 122 -15.42 4.71 -3.33
N ARG A 123 -15.24 3.39 -3.30
CA ARG A 123 -15.82 2.49 -4.31
C ARG A 123 -17.35 2.55 -4.35
N GLY A 124 -18.00 2.62 -3.18
CA GLY A 124 -19.44 2.80 -3.05
C GLY A 124 -19.93 4.10 -3.66
N TYR A 125 -19.24 5.21 -3.38
CA TYR A 125 -19.56 6.52 -3.98
C TYR A 125 -19.41 6.51 -5.50
N LEU A 126 -18.30 6.00 -6.03
CA LEU A 126 -18.03 5.94 -7.46
C LEU A 126 -19.09 5.15 -8.23
N LYS A 127 -19.60 4.05 -7.67
CA LYS A 127 -20.68 3.28 -8.29
C LYS A 127 -21.98 4.06 -8.46
N ASN A 128 -22.25 4.98 -7.54
CA ASN A 128 -23.52 5.71 -7.47
C ASN A 128 -23.49 7.06 -8.21
N LEU A 129 -22.30 7.57 -8.53
CA LEU A 129 -22.16 8.89 -9.15
C LEU A 129 -22.44 8.90 -10.65
N GLY A 130 -22.34 7.77 -11.33
CA GLY A 130 -22.58 7.68 -12.78
C GLY A 130 -21.58 8.43 -13.66
N TYR A 131 -20.45 8.87 -13.10
CA TYR A 131 -19.37 9.58 -13.80
C TYR A 131 -18.12 8.72 -13.87
N GLU A 132 -17.36 8.87 -14.96
CA GLU A 132 -16.00 8.37 -15.07
C GLU A 132 -15.02 9.46 -14.62
N PHE A 133 -14.13 9.14 -13.70
CA PHE A 133 -13.09 10.05 -13.20
C PHE A 133 -11.77 9.72 -13.83
N LYS A 134 -11.08 10.75 -14.36
CA LYS A 134 -9.69 10.67 -14.79
C LYS A 134 -8.86 11.54 -13.85
N ILE A 135 -7.92 10.93 -13.16
CA ILE A 135 -7.09 11.59 -12.13
C ILE A 135 -5.64 11.43 -12.54
N GLY A 136 -4.90 12.54 -12.57
CA GLY A 136 -3.45 12.58 -12.61
C GLY A 136 -2.90 12.75 -11.19
N ILE A 137 -1.82 12.05 -10.88
CA ILE A 137 -1.09 12.22 -9.62
C ILE A 137 0.29 12.72 -9.96
N GLU A 138 0.65 13.88 -9.41
CA GLU A 138 1.92 14.57 -9.66
C GLU A 138 2.74 14.59 -8.37
N PRO A 139 3.52 13.53 -8.07
CA PRO A 139 4.36 13.53 -6.88
C PRO A 139 5.55 14.48 -7.07
N GLU A 140 5.72 15.42 -6.14
CA GLU A 140 6.84 16.33 -6.10
C GLU A 140 7.80 15.95 -4.99
N PHE A 141 9.09 15.92 -5.29
CA PHE A 141 10.12 15.55 -4.31
C PHE A 141 11.48 16.15 -4.66
N TYR A 142 12.34 16.25 -3.65
CA TYR A 142 13.75 16.59 -3.82
C TYR A 142 14.62 15.36 -3.64
N ILE A 143 15.55 15.15 -4.59
CA ILE A 143 16.62 14.17 -4.41
C ILE A 143 17.76 14.87 -3.66
N LEU A 144 18.12 14.29 -2.53
CA LEU A 144 19.15 14.83 -1.65
C LEU A 144 20.36 13.88 -1.61
N LYS A 145 21.54 14.42 -1.44
CA LYS A 145 22.75 13.64 -1.14
C LYS A 145 23.38 14.11 0.16
N LYS A 146 24.13 13.21 0.80
CA LYS A 146 24.93 13.54 1.96
C LYS A 146 26.35 13.79 1.50
N SER A 147 26.87 14.99 1.74
CA SER A 147 28.27 15.33 1.44
C SER A 147 29.22 14.53 2.32
N PRO A 148 30.51 14.45 1.97
CA PRO A 148 31.53 13.80 2.82
C PRO A 148 31.62 14.41 4.23
N ARG A 149 31.21 15.67 4.40
CA ARG A 149 31.13 16.37 5.69
C ARG A 149 29.82 16.11 6.46
N GLY A 150 28.93 15.27 5.95
CA GLY A 150 27.65 14.93 6.57
C GLY A 150 26.53 15.95 6.35
N VAL A 151 26.77 17.01 5.57
CA VAL A 151 25.75 18.02 5.25
C VAL A 151 24.79 17.45 4.20
N ILE A 152 23.49 17.65 4.41
CA ILE A 152 22.46 17.31 3.43
C ILE A 152 22.34 18.46 2.43
N GLU A 153 22.47 18.16 1.16
CA GLU A 153 22.38 19.13 0.06
C GLU A 153 21.60 18.54 -1.13
N PRO A 154 21.02 19.37 -2.01
CA PRO A 154 20.40 18.87 -3.23
C PRO A 154 21.37 18.00 -4.03
N TYR A 155 20.85 16.90 -4.60
CA TYR A 155 21.67 16.01 -5.45
C TYR A 155 22.22 16.77 -6.64
N GLU A 156 21.39 17.62 -7.25
CA GLU A 156 21.74 18.50 -8.34
C GLU A 156 21.13 19.90 -8.11
N ARG A 157 21.65 20.89 -8.84
CA ARG A 157 21.22 22.30 -8.74
C ARG A 157 20.64 22.84 -10.03
N HIS A 158 20.00 21.98 -10.80
CA HIS A 158 19.36 22.39 -12.06
C HIS A 158 18.06 23.15 -11.79
N LEU A 159 17.76 24.07 -12.68
CA LEU A 159 16.49 24.79 -12.67
C LEU A 159 15.35 23.89 -13.16
N CYS A 160 14.14 24.21 -12.74
CA CYS A 160 12.93 23.55 -13.21
C CYS A 160 12.90 23.53 -14.76
N PHE A 161 12.56 22.38 -15.35
CA PHE A 161 12.61 22.10 -16.79
C PHE A 161 14.00 22.17 -17.45
N SER A 162 15.08 22.25 -16.69
CA SER A 162 16.41 22.08 -17.25
C SER A 162 16.62 20.66 -17.75
N THR A 163 17.20 20.52 -18.94
CA THR A 163 17.56 19.21 -19.52
C THR A 163 18.98 18.77 -19.18
N GLU A 164 19.75 19.59 -18.47
CA GLU A 164 21.17 19.33 -18.19
C GLU A 164 21.37 18.05 -17.35
N GLY A 165 20.46 17.74 -16.43
CA GLY A 165 20.50 16.54 -15.60
C GLY A 165 19.89 15.28 -16.23
N MET A 166 19.27 15.37 -17.41
CA MET A 166 18.55 14.22 -18.00
C MET A 166 19.47 13.16 -18.59
N ASN A 167 20.74 13.47 -18.80
CA ASN A 167 21.73 12.58 -19.42
C ASN A 167 22.80 12.10 -18.43
N ALA A 168 22.58 12.26 -17.12
CA ALA A 168 23.54 11.88 -16.08
C ALA A 168 23.31 10.44 -15.59
#